data_b0c3b4d518249979a7f3c67cc93bcbbd
#
_entry.id   b0c3b4d518249979a7f3c67cc93bcbbd
#
_cell.length_a   1.000
_cell.length_b   1.000
_cell.length_c   1.000
_cell.angle_alpha   90.00
_cell.angle_beta   90.00
_cell.angle_gamma   90.00
#
_symmetry.space_group_name_H-M   'P 1'
#
loop_
_entity.id
_entity.type
_entity.pdbx_description
1 polymer ?
#
loop_
_entity_poly.entity_id
_entity_poly.type
_entity_poly.pdbx_seq_one_letter_code
_entity_poly.pdbx_strand_id
1 'polypeptide(L)'
;SSTSRGLGDVYKRQILYGGPVTLTDRRIIRYFMTIPEAAQLVLTSGAMAKHGELFVLDMGKPVKILELAENMIRLMGFEPYRDIEIEEVGLRPGEKLYEELLIKTEELDKTDSNMIFVERDKPLSRAAIEEKLALLRQALATEDDEAVRRALKQAVPTYQAPERVNARAVEAEEMKEAVEETKTQIAG
;
A
#
# COMPACT_ATOMS: atom_id res chain seq x y z
N SER A 1 11.59 -21.40 11.53
CA SER A 1 10.76 -21.13 10.36
C SER A 1 10.16 -19.73 10.50
N SER A 2 10.74 -18.78 9.77
CA SER A 2 10.19 -17.43 9.67
C SER A 2 8.93 -17.48 8.80
N THR A 3 7.82 -17.83 9.39
CA THR A 3 6.52 -17.65 8.78
C THR A 3 6.29 -16.13 8.70
N SER A 4 6.15 -15.58 7.50
CA SER A 4 5.70 -14.20 7.29
C SER A 4 4.37 -14.03 8.01
N ARG A 5 4.40 -13.37 9.16
CA ARG A 5 3.22 -13.18 10.00
C ARG A 5 2.53 -11.92 9.52
N GLY A 6 1.31 -12.07 9.02
CA GLY A 6 0.50 -10.92 8.65
C GLY A 6 0.25 -9.99 9.85
N LEU A 7 -0.17 -8.76 9.56
CA LEU A 7 -0.46 -7.73 10.57
C LEU A 7 -1.43 -8.24 11.65
N GLY A 8 -2.44 -9.04 11.25
CA GLY A 8 -3.38 -9.65 12.17
C GLY A 8 -2.73 -10.57 13.22
N ASP A 9 -1.71 -11.35 12.84
CA ASP A 9 -0.98 -12.20 13.80
C ASP A 9 -0.13 -11.36 14.78
N VAL A 10 0.39 -10.22 14.33
CA VAL A 10 1.12 -9.29 15.19
C VAL A 10 0.18 -8.72 16.24
N TYR A 11 -0.95 -8.16 15.82
CA TYR A 11 -1.96 -7.56 16.72
C TYR A 11 -2.53 -8.59 17.69
N LYS A 12 -2.90 -9.78 17.18
CA LYS A 12 -3.38 -10.88 18.04
C LYS A 12 -2.40 -11.17 19.19
N ARG A 13 -1.10 -11.22 18.90
CA ARG A 13 -0.09 -11.46 19.95
C ARG A 13 0.04 -10.29 20.91
N GLN A 14 0.07 -9.06 20.39
CA GLN A 14 0.13 -7.87 21.25
C GLN A 14 -1.05 -7.85 22.22
N ILE A 15 -2.27 -8.12 21.76
CA ILE A 15 -3.47 -8.20 22.60
C ILE A 15 -3.36 -9.32 23.64
N LEU A 16 -2.91 -10.53 23.25
CA LEU A 16 -2.74 -11.66 24.17
C LEU A 16 -1.72 -11.39 25.28
N TYR A 17 -0.74 -10.53 25.03
CA TYR A 17 0.25 -10.13 26.04
C TYR A 17 -0.15 -8.87 26.83
N GLY A 18 -1.37 -8.36 26.68
CA GLY A 18 -1.89 -7.22 27.41
C GLY A 18 -1.61 -5.86 26.76
N GLY A 19 -1.17 -5.85 25.51
CA GLY A 19 -0.89 -4.63 24.75
C GLY A 19 0.51 -4.04 25.00
N PRO A 20 0.79 -2.82 24.53
CA PRO A 20 -0.08 -2.07 23.61
C PRO A 20 -0.13 -2.68 22.21
N VAL A 21 -1.21 -2.40 21.47
CA VAL A 21 -1.25 -2.59 20.03
C VAL A 21 -0.60 -1.38 19.37
N THR A 22 0.42 -1.62 18.55
CA THR A 22 1.19 -0.53 17.93
C THR A 22 0.78 -0.31 16.48
N LEU A 23 0.58 0.94 16.09
CA LEU A 23 0.40 1.36 14.70
C LEU A 23 1.35 2.50 14.35
N THR A 24 1.67 2.66 13.10
CA THR A 24 2.65 3.66 12.66
C THR A 24 2.05 5.06 12.51
N ASP A 25 0.78 5.15 12.14
CA ASP A 25 0.01 6.42 12.07
C ASP A 25 -1.48 6.10 12.05
N ARG A 26 -2.31 6.90 12.73
CA ARG A 26 -3.77 6.70 12.82
C ARG A 26 -4.50 6.83 11.48
N ARG A 27 -3.91 7.57 10.55
CA ARG A 27 -4.46 7.83 9.20
C ARG A 27 -4.14 6.73 8.21
N ILE A 28 -3.24 5.80 8.56
CA ILE A 28 -2.74 4.78 7.63
C ILE A 28 -3.85 3.86 7.14
N ILE A 29 -3.92 3.68 5.83
CA ILE A 29 -4.82 2.72 5.20
C ILE A 29 -4.02 1.66 4.46
N ARG A 30 -4.58 0.45 4.40
CA ARG A 30 -4.01 -0.67 3.63
C ARG A 30 -5.12 -1.46 2.98
N TYR A 31 -4.75 -2.16 1.91
CA TYR A 31 -5.63 -3.12 1.26
C TYR A 31 -5.34 -4.51 1.80
N PHE A 32 -6.39 -5.28 2.00
CA PHE A 32 -6.29 -6.64 2.52
C PHE A 32 -6.96 -7.63 1.59
N MET A 33 -6.33 -8.77 1.49
CA MET A 33 -6.85 -9.93 0.78
C MET A 33 -6.52 -11.18 1.60
N THR A 34 -7.43 -12.13 1.65
CA THR A 34 -7.16 -13.40 2.32
C THR A 34 -6.15 -14.22 1.52
N ILE A 35 -5.36 -15.03 2.20
CA ILE A 35 -4.36 -15.90 1.53
C ILE A 35 -5.00 -16.82 0.48
N PRO A 36 -6.14 -17.51 0.76
CA PRO A 36 -6.81 -18.33 -0.25
C PRO A 36 -7.27 -17.51 -1.47
N GLU A 37 -7.82 -16.33 -1.26
CA GLU A 37 -8.25 -15.43 -2.33
C GLU A 37 -7.08 -14.99 -3.20
N ALA A 38 -5.98 -14.52 -2.59
CA ALA A 38 -4.77 -14.14 -3.30
C ALA A 38 -4.20 -15.31 -4.11
N ALA A 39 -4.11 -16.51 -3.51
CA ALA A 39 -3.62 -17.70 -4.19
C ALA A 39 -4.50 -18.07 -5.38
N GLN A 40 -5.82 -18.02 -5.24
CA GLN A 40 -6.77 -18.32 -6.32
C GLN A 40 -6.63 -17.30 -7.47
N LEU A 41 -6.51 -16.01 -7.18
CA LEU A 41 -6.34 -14.97 -8.21
C LEU A 41 -5.02 -15.13 -8.96
N VAL A 42 -3.93 -15.49 -8.27
CA VAL A 42 -2.63 -15.78 -8.91
C VAL A 42 -2.74 -16.99 -9.84
N LEU A 43 -3.38 -18.08 -9.41
CA LEU A 43 -3.60 -19.26 -10.25
C LEU A 43 -4.47 -18.93 -11.47
N THR A 44 -5.52 -18.13 -11.27
CA THR A 44 -6.42 -17.70 -12.34
C THR A 44 -5.66 -16.80 -13.34
N SER A 45 -4.85 -15.85 -12.88
CA SER A 45 -3.99 -15.02 -13.74
C SER A 45 -3.01 -15.88 -14.54
N GLY A 46 -2.39 -16.87 -13.90
CA GLY A 46 -1.49 -17.82 -14.57
C GLY A 46 -2.17 -18.65 -15.65
N ALA A 47 -3.44 -19.04 -15.44
CA ALA A 47 -4.22 -19.77 -16.44
C ALA A 47 -4.62 -18.87 -17.65
N MET A 48 -4.77 -17.57 -17.46
CA MET A 48 -5.07 -16.60 -18.52
C MET A 48 -3.82 -16.12 -19.26
N ALA A 49 -2.65 -16.24 -18.67
CA ALA A 49 -1.40 -15.73 -19.20
C ALA A 49 -1.03 -16.43 -20.52
N LYS A 50 -0.62 -15.65 -21.52
CA LYS A 50 -0.18 -16.13 -22.85
C LYS A 50 1.29 -15.80 -23.11
N HIS A 51 1.75 -14.69 -22.56
CA HIS A 51 3.12 -14.18 -22.76
C HIS A 51 3.67 -13.62 -21.44
N GLY A 52 4.09 -12.36 -21.43
CA GLY A 52 4.64 -11.68 -20.25
C GLY A 52 3.72 -10.55 -19.77
N GLU A 53 2.42 -10.79 -19.73
CA GLU A 53 1.44 -9.81 -19.30
C GLU A 53 1.64 -9.46 -17.81
N LEU A 54 1.39 -8.20 -17.48
CA LEU A 54 1.29 -7.75 -16.10
C LEU A 54 -0.19 -7.75 -15.69
N PHE A 55 -0.53 -8.66 -14.76
CA PHE A 55 -1.87 -8.72 -14.19
C PHE A 55 -1.96 -7.84 -12.94
N VAL A 56 -3.02 -7.05 -12.87
CA VAL A 56 -3.33 -6.16 -11.75
C VAL A 56 -4.60 -6.67 -11.07
N LEU A 57 -4.53 -6.88 -9.76
CA LEU A 57 -5.67 -7.39 -8.98
C LEU A 57 -6.50 -6.24 -8.43
N ASP A 58 -7.82 -6.37 -8.46
CA ASP A 58 -8.71 -5.50 -7.71
C ASP A 58 -8.59 -5.84 -6.22
N MET A 59 -8.09 -4.90 -5.44
CA MET A 59 -7.91 -5.07 -4.00
C MET A 59 -9.14 -4.65 -3.19
N GLY A 60 -10.23 -4.26 -3.86
CA GLY A 60 -11.45 -3.82 -3.19
C GLY A 60 -11.29 -2.49 -2.44
N LYS A 61 -11.89 -2.41 -1.25
CA LYS A 61 -11.88 -1.19 -0.44
C LYS A 61 -10.69 -1.16 0.52
N PRO A 62 -10.04 0.01 0.69
CA PRO A 62 -9.00 0.17 1.69
C PRO A 62 -9.59 0.10 3.11
N VAL A 63 -8.77 -0.35 4.06
CA VAL A 63 -9.13 -0.46 5.48
C VAL A 63 -8.20 0.42 6.29
N LYS A 64 -8.75 1.23 7.20
CA LYS A 64 -7.95 1.97 8.19
C LYS A 64 -7.35 0.98 9.19
N ILE A 65 -6.04 1.05 9.39
CA ILE A 65 -5.36 0.14 10.31
C ILE A 65 -5.81 0.34 11.75
N LEU A 66 -6.16 1.57 12.13
CA LEU A 66 -6.74 1.85 13.44
C LEU A 66 -8.06 1.09 13.65
N GLU A 67 -8.98 1.12 12.69
CA GLU A 67 -10.24 0.38 12.78
C GLU A 67 -10.02 -1.14 12.87
N LEU A 68 -9.04 -1.65 12.12
CA LEU A 68 -8.65 -3.06 12.22
C LEU A 68 -8.15 -3.40 13.63
N ALA A 69 -7.28 -2.57 14.21
CA ALA A 69 -6.76 -2.76 15.55
C ALA A 69 -7.87 -2.77 16.61
N GLU A 70 -8.75 -1.77 16.59
CA GLU A 70 -9.90 -1.68 17.51
C GLU A 70 -10.84 -2.87 17.38
N ASN A 71 -11.17 -3.27 16.15
CA ASN A 71 -12.05 -4.40 15.91
C ASN A 71 -11.42 -5.72 16.39
N MET A 72 -10.12 -5.90 16.22
CA MET A 72 -9.42 -7.07 16.75
C MET A 72 -9.41 -7.11 18.27
N ILE A 73 -9.22 -5.99 18.94
CA ILE A 73 -9.30 -5.88 20.39
C ILE A 73 -10.70 -6.29 20.88
N ARG A 74 -11.76 -5.74 20.27
CA ARG A 74 -13.16 -6.08 20.60
C ARG A 74 -13.49 -7.56 20.35
N LEU A 75 -13.05 -8.11 19.21
CA LEU A 75 -13.24 -9.53 18.88
C LEU A 75 -12.55 -10.48 19.88
N MET A 76 -11.48 -10.03 20.51
CA MET A 76 -10.80 -10.79 21.56
C MET A 76 -11.38 -10.57 22.96
N GLY A 77 -12.49 -9.83 23.09
CA GLY A 77 -13.23 -9.63 24.34
C GLY A 77 -12.73 -8.48 25.21
N PHE A 78 -11.89 -7.60 24.66
CA PHE A 78 -11.35 -6.43 25.35
C PHE A 78 -11.93 -5.14 24.81
N GLU A 79 -11.83 -4.05 25.58
CA GLU A 79 -12.23 -2.70 25.17
C GLU A 79 -11.00 -1.89 24.76
N PRO A 80 -10.96 -1.33 23.53
CA PRO A 80 -9.87 -0.46 23.09
C PRO A 80 -9.71 0.74 24.02
N TYR A 81 -8.47 1.14 24.27
CA TYR A 81 -8.05 2.27 25.14
C TYR A 81 -8.36 2.10 26.64
N ARG A 82 -9.20 1.15 27.04
CA ARG A 82 -9.49 0.84 28.43
C ARG A 82 -8.71 -0.38 28.91
N ASP A 83 -8.82 -1.48 28.19
CA ASP A 83 -8.18 -2.75 28.55
C ASP A 83 -6.88 -2.97 27.76
N ILE A 84 -6.84 -2.49 26.53
CA ILE A 84 -5.68 -2.57 25.62
C ILE A 84 -5.43 -1.19 25.01
N GLU A 85 -4.28 -0.61 25.28
CA GLU A 85 -3.84 0.63 24.69
C GLU A 85 -3.48 0.47 23.22
N ILE A 86 -3.72 1.53 22.42
CA ILE A 86 -3.27 1.65 21.02
C ILE A 86 -2.25 2.77 20.96
N GLU A 87 -1.00 2.42 20.68
CA GLU A 87 0.13 3.32 20.62
C GLU A 87 0.55 3.65 19.19
N GLU A 88 0.73 4.95 18.91
CA GLU A 88 1.23 5.44 17.65
C GLU A 88 2.76 5.59 17.73
N VAL A 89 3.48 4.78 16.93
CA VAL A 89 4.95 4.69 17.00
C VAL A 89 5.67 5.52 15.92
N GLY A 90 4.92 6.18 15.04
CA GLY A 90 5.45 6.98 13.93
C GLY A 90 5.71 6.17 12.66
N LEU A 91 5.70 6.88 11.52
CA LEU A 91 5.98 6.28 10.22
C LEU A 91 7.45 5.87 10.11
N ARG A 92 7.69 4.72 9.53
CA ARG A 92 9.04 4.28 9.19
C ARG A 92 9.59 5.05 7.99
N PRO A 93 10.90 5.20 7.86
CA PRO A 93 11.49 5.77 6.65
C PRO A 93 11.00 5.04 5.39
N GLY A 94 10.44 5.79 4.45
CA GLY A 94 9.90 5.23 3.20
C GLY A 94 8.48 4.64 3.30
N GLU A 95 7.84 4.63 4.46
CA GLU A 95 6.46 4.16 4.61
C GLU A 95 5.46 5.19 4.07
N LYS A 96 4.50 4.71 3.27
CA LYS A 96 3.41 5.54 2.73
C LYS A 96 2.21 5.52 3.67
N LEU A 97 1.57 6.66 3.90
CA LEU A 97 0.29 6.75 4.60
C LEU A 97 -0.80 6.02 3.83
N TYR A 98 -0.85 6.25 2.52
CA TYR A 98 -1.82 5.68 1.61
C TYR A 98 -1.10 4.89 0.53
N GLU A 99 -1.54 3.65 0.29
CA GLU A 99 -1.07 2.87 -0.85
C GLU A 99 -1.69 3.42 -2.14
N GLU A 100 -0.84 3.66 -3.12
CA GLU A 100 -1.30 3.99 -4.47
C GLU A 100 -1.63 2.69 -5.19
N LEU A 101 -2.92 2.47 -5.46
CA LEU A 101 -3.28 1.44 -6.43
C LEU A 101 -2.84 1.95 -7.80
N LEU A 102 -2.04 1.16 -8.51
CA LEU A 102 -1.60 1.41 -9.90
C LEU A 102 -2.76 1.38 -10.91
N ILE A 103 -3.99 1.44 -10.43
CA ILE A 103 -5.19 1.38 -11.27
C ILE A 103 -5.50 2.77 -11.80
N LYS A 104 -4.75 3.22 -12.78
CA LYS A 104 -5.33 4.10 -13.77
C LYS A 104 -6.18 3.23 -14.67
N THR A 105 -7.47 3.18 -14.39
CA THR A 105 -8.46 2.35 -15.12
C THR A 105 -8.42 2.55 -16.63
N GLU A 106 -7.87 3.66 -17.10
CA GLU A 106 -7.70 4.01 -18.51
C GLU A 106 -6.58 3.22 -19.21
N GLU A 107 -5.64 2.65 -18.46
CA GLU A 107 -4.49 1.90 -18.95
C GLU A 107 -4.65 0.37 -18.77
N LEU A 108 -5.80 -0.08 -18.26
CA LEU A 108 -6.07 -1.48 -17.97
C LEU A 108 -7.13 -2.07 -18.91
N ASP A 109 -6.87 -3.27 -19.37
CA ASP A 109 -7.86 -4.11 -20.04
C ASP A 109 -8.57 -5.01 -19.04
N LYS A 110 -9.88 -5.19 -19.23
CA LYS A 110 -10.66 -6.16 -18.47
C LYS A 110 -10.32 -7.56 -18.93
N THR A 111 -10.33 -8.51 -17.98
CA THR A 111 -10.29 -9.94 -18.28
C THR A 111 -11.68 -10.56 -18.11
N ASP A 112 -11.80 -11.86 -18.28
CA ASP A 112 -13.02 -12.63 -17.96
C ASP A 112 -13.32 -12.66 -16.45
N SER A 113 -12.36 -12.25 -15.62
CA SER A 113 -12.52 -12.08 -14.18
C SER A 113 -12.75 -10.62 -13.82
N ASN A 114 -13.76 -10.34 -12.99
CA ASN A 114 -14.01 -8.99 -12.48
C ASN A 114 -12.94 -8.48 -11.49
N MET A 115 -12.08 -9.36 -11.01
CA MET A 115 -11.05 -9.07 -10.02
C MET A 115 -9.64 -8.98 -10.62
N ILE A 116 -9.50 -9.25 -11.93
CA ILE A 116 -8.20 -9.31 -12.60
C ILE A 116 -8.22 -8.42 -13.83
N PHE A 117 -7.26 -7.52 -13.92
CA PHE A 117 -7.03 -6.63 -15.05
C PHE A 117 -5.66 -6.92 -15.66
N VAL A 118 -5.46 -6.50 -16.92
CA VAL A 118 -4.18 -6.60 -17.63
C VAL A 118 -3.71 -5.20 -17.99
N GLU A 119 -2.45 -4.87 -17.67
CA GLU A 119 -1.85 -3.61 -18.08
C GLU A 119 -1.57 -3.60 -19.58
N ARG A 120 -1.89 -2.48 -20.25
CA ARG A 120 -1.69 -2.30 -21.70
C ARG A 120 -0.28 -1.87 -22.08
N ASP A 121 0.56 -1.59 -21.10
CA ASP A 121 1.88 -1.05 -21.36
C ASP A 121 2.73 -2.00 -22.21
N LYS A 122 3.44 -1.40 -23.15
CA LYS A 122 4.37 -2.14 -24.01
C LYS A 122 5.60 -2.53 -23.19
N PRO A 123 6.03 -3.77 -23.25
CA PRO A 123 7.23 -4.20 -22.56
C PRO A 123 8.44 -3.36 -23.02
N LEU A 124 9.28 -2.97 -22.06
CA LEU A 124 10.51 -2.28 -22.36
C LEU A 124 11.44 -3.18 -23.19
N SER A 125 12.13 -2.58 -24.16
CA SER A 125 13.17 -3.30 -24.88
C SER A 125 14.31 -3.69 -23.94
N ARG A 126 15.02 -4.76 -24.27
CA ARG A 126 16.22 -5.17 -23.52
C ARG A 126 17.24 -4.04 -23.39
N ALA A 127 17.46 -3.29 -24.46
CA ALA A 127 18.38 -2.15 -24.44
C ALA A 127 17.96 -1.07 -23.45
N ALA A 128 16.67 -0.72 -23.41
CA ALA A 128 16.14 0.26 -22.45
C ALA A 128 16.25 -0.23 -20.98
N ILE A 129 16.11 -1.52 -20.74
CA ILE A 129 16.31 -2.11 -19.41
C ILE A 129 17.78 -2.03 -19.00
N GLU A 130 18.70 -2.41 -19.90
CA GLU A 130 20.15 -2.37 -19.64
C GLU A 130 20.63 -0.93 -19.37
N GLU A 131 20.11 0.06 -20.10
CA GLU A 131 20.43 1.47 -19.87
C GLU A 131 19.98 1.93 -18.46
N LYS A 132 18.76 1.62 -18.06
CA LYS A 132 18.24 1.93 -16.72
C LYS A 132 19.04 1.24 -15.61
N LEU A 133 19.40 -0.02 -15.81
CA LEU A 133 20.25 -0.77 -14.86
C LEU A 133 21.65 -0.19 -14.78
N ALA A 134 22.26 0.23 -15.89
CA ALA A 134 23.57 0.87 -15.89
C ALA A 134 23.55 2.19 -15.10
N LEU A 135 22.53 3.02 -15.30
CA LEU A 135 22.31 4.26 -14.56
C LEU A 135 22.25 4.00 -13.04
N LEU A 136 21.46 3.02 -12.61
CA LEU A 136 21.34 2.67 -11.19
C LEU A 136 22.65 2.12 -10.61
N ARG A 137 23.37 1.28 -11.35
CA ARG A 137 24.69 0.76 -10.92
C ARG A 137 25.73 1.88 -10.75
N GLN A 138 25.75 2.86 -11.66
CA GLN A 138 26.62 4.02 -11.54
C GLN A 138 26.31 4.85 -10.30
N ALA A 139 25.03 5.11 -10.04
CA ALA A 139 24.62 5.86 -8.85
C ALA A 139 24.98 5.12 -7.55
N LEU A 140 24.77 3.81 -7.49
CA LEU A 140 25.13 3.00 -6.33
C LEU A 140 26.64 3.01 -6.04
N ALA A 141 27.48 3.10 -7.07
CA ALA A 141 28.95 3.17 -6.90
C ALA A 141 29.44 4.49 -6.27
N THR A 142 28.57 5.52 -6.19
CA THR A 142 28.94 6.80 -5.56
C THR A 142 28.77 6.80 -4.04
N GLU A 143 28.05 5.82 -3.48
CA GLU A 143 27.63 5.76 -2.06
C GLU A 143 26.91 7.05 -1.60
N ASP A 144 26.31 7.79 -2.53
CA ASP A 144 25.52 9.01 -2.29
C ASP A 144 24.03 8.73 -2.48
N ASP A 145 23.27 8.79 -1.40
CA ASP A 145 21.81 8.55 -1.39
C ASP A 145 21.07 9.50 -2.34
N GLU A 146 21.51 10.74 -2.47
CA GLU A 146 20.89 11.71 -3.37
C GLU A 146 21.18 11.37 -4.84
N ALA A 147 22.36 10.85 -5.16
CA ALA A 147 22.65 10.34 -6.50
C ALA A 147 21.76 9.14 -6.84
N VAL A 148 21.55 8.23 -5.90
CA VAL A 148 20.65 7.08 -6.06
C VAL A 148 19.20 7.54 -6.24
N ARG A 149 18.69 8.51 -5.46
CA ARG A 149 17.34 9.08 -5.62
C ARG A 149 17.15 9.73 -6.98
N ARG A 150 18.14 10.48 -7.47
CA ARG A 150 18.10 11.09 -8.82
C ARG A 150 18.05 10.02 -9.92
N ALA A 151 18.88 8.99 -9.80
CA ALA A 151 18.90 7.88 -10.74
C ALA A 151 17.59 7.10 -10.75
N LEU A 152 16.99 6.83 -9.58
CA LEU A 152 15.67 6.21 -9.47
C LEU A 152 14.59 7.04 -10.19
N LYS A 153 14.57 8.35 -9.98
CA LYS A 153 13.60 9.23 -10.64
C LYS A 153 13.78 9.25 -12.17
N GLN A 154 15.01 9.13 -12.66
CA GLN A 154 15.30 9.05 -14.09
C GLN A 154 14.94 7.67 -14.67
N ALA A 155 15.28 6.59 -13.96
CA ALA A 155 14.97 5.22 -14.40
C ALA A 155 13.46 4.90 -14.33
N VAL A 156 12.76 5.46 -13.32
CA VAL A 156 11.32 5.28 -13.07
C VAL A 156 10.66 6.65 -12.99
N PRO A 157 10.16 7.21 -14.10
CA PRO A 157 9.58 8.57 -14.12
C PRO A 157 8.41 8.77 -13.16
N THR A 158 7.68 7.70 -12.84
CA THR A 158 6.56 7.69 -11.88
C THR A 158 7.01 7.66 -10.42
N TYR A 159 8.32 7.44 -10.15
CA TYR A 159 8.83 7.44 -8.79
C TYR A 159 8.61 8.79 -8.10
N GLN A 160 8.04 8.73 -6.91
CA GLN A 160 7.88 9.87 -6.01
C GLN A 160 8.47 9.52 -4.64
N ALA A 161 9.17 10.48 -4.03
CA ALA A 161 9.68 10.31 -2.69
C ALA A 161 8.52 10.14 -1.70
N PRO A 162 8.57 9.18 -0.75
CA PRO A 162 7.48 8.90 0.19
C PRO A 162 7.04 10.13 0.98
N GLU A 163 7.97 10.97 1.39
CA GLU A 163 7.70 12.20 2.14
C GLU A 163 6.77 13.15 1.35
N ARG A 164 7.00 13.28 0.05
CA ARG A 164 6.18 14.11 -0.83
C ARG A 164 4.80 13.51 -1.07
N VAL A 165 4.73 12.19 -1.20
CA VAL A 165 3.46 11.47 -1.36
C VAL A 165 2.62 11.62 -0.10
N ASN A 166 3.23 11.44 1.07
CA ASN A 166 2.56 11.56 2.36
C ASN A 166 2.06 13.00 2.61
N ALA A 167 2.87 14.02 2.32
CA ALA A 167 2.46 15.42 2.47
C ALA A 167 1.22 15.75 1.61
N ARG A 168 1.23 15.37 0.33
CA ARG A 168 0.07 15.57 -0.56
C ARG A 168 -1.18 14.79 -0.11
N ALA A 169 -0.99 13.60 0.45
CA ALA A 169 -2.08 12.80 0.94
C ALA A 169 -2.75 13.43 2.16
N VAL A 170 -1.96 14.00 3.08
CA VAL A 170 -2.46 14.74 4.23
C VAL A 170 -3.24 15.99 3.78
N GLU A 171 -2.67 16.80 2.90
CA GLU A 171 -3.34 17.99 2.35
C GLU A 171 -4.69 17.64 1.69
N ALA A 172 -4.73 16.52 0.93
CA ALA A 172 -5.96 16.08 0.27
C ALA A 172 -7.03 15.60 1.25
N GLU A 173 -6.64 14.98 2.38
CA GLU A 173 -7.57 14.56 3.44
C GLU A 173 -8.14 15.77 4.17
N GLU A 174 -7.29 16.70 4.58
CA GLU A 174 -7.70 17.96 5.23
C GLU A 174 -8.68 18.74 4.36
N MET A 175 -8.43 18.81 3.06
CA MET A 175 -9.37 19.45 2.12
C MET A 175 -10.71 18.75 2.05
N LYS A 176 -10.74 17.41 2.10
CA LYS A 176 -12.00 16.64 2.09
C LYS A 176 -12.80 16.86 3.36
N GLU A 177 -12.14 16.81 4.52
CA GLU A 177 -12.77 17.06 5.81
C GLU A 177 -13.37 18.48 5.86
N ALA A 178 -12.64 19.51 5.43
CA ALA A 178 -13.15 20.88 5.36
C ALA A 178 -14.37 21.04 4.45
N VAL A 179 -14.39 20.31 3.31
CA VAL A 179 -15.53 20.32 2.39
C VAL A 179 -16.77 19.63 3.01
N GLU A 180 -16.56 18.52 3.73
CA GLU A 180 -17.64 17.79 4.39
C GLU A 180 -18.22 18.58 5.55
N GLU A 181 -17.39 19.21 6.37
CA GLU A 181 -17.83 20.15 7.43
C GLU A 181 -18.66 21.31 6.86
N THR A 182 -18.19 21.91 5.76
CA THR A 182 -18.90 23.00 5.09
C THR A 182 -20.27 22.55 4.58
N LYS A 183 -20.38 21.35 4.00
CA LYS A 183 -21.65 20.80 3.54
C LYS A 183 -22.62 20.56 4.69
N THR A 184 -22.12 20.07 5.82
CA THR A 184 -22.91 19.81 7.02
C THR A 184 -23.46 21.10 7.63
N GLN A 185 -22.67 22.17 7.62
CA GLN A 185 -23.08 23.50 8.10
C GLN A 185 -24.13 24.18 7.20
N ILE A 186 -24.13 23.89 5.88
CA ILE A 186 -25.12 24.45 4.94
C ILE A 186 -26.44 23.68 4.97
N ALA A 187 -26.42 22.42 5.38
CA ALA A 187 -27.59 21.53 5.41
C ALA A 187 -28.39 21.55 6.73
N GLY A 188 -27.88 22.23 7.77
CA GLY A 188 -28.52 22.40 9.07
C GLY A 188 -29.05 23.81 9.30
#